data_2de1fe7de462f42e4caf7593f41154a6
#
_entry.id   2de1fe7de462f42e4caf7593f41154a6
#
_cell.length_a   1.000
_cell.length_b   1.000
_cell.length_c   1.000
_cell.angle_alpha   90.00
_cell.angle_beta   90.00
_cell.angle_gamma   90.00
#
_symmetry.space_group_name_H-M   'P 1'
#
loop_
_entity.id
_entity.type
_entity.pdbx_description
1 polymer ?
#
loop_
_entity_poly.entity_id
_entity_poly.type
_entity_poly.pdbx_seq_one_letter_code
_entity_poly.pdbx_strand_id
1 'polypeptide(L)' 'MVTAESVKAGIEGGIACEHVEVVGDGQHFQALVVSGEFAGRGRVQRHQLVYAALGERMREEIHALSMRTLTPEEWKAGG' A
#
# COMPACT_ATOMS: atom_id res chain seq x y z
N MET A 1 15.48 9.19 5.27
CA MET A 1 15.48 8.21 4.17
C MET A 1 14.28 7.29 4.29
N VAL A 2 13.60 7.04 3.19
CA VAL A 2 12.45 6.14 3.17
C VAL A 2 12.92 4.70 3.05
N THR A 3 12.40 3.83 3.90
CA THR A 3 12.71 2.40 3.87
C THR A 3 11.42 1.61 3.61
N ALA A 4 11.57 0.35 3.20
CA ALA A 4 10.41 -0.52 3.02
C ALA A 4 9.60 -0.63 4.31
N GLU A 5 10.27 -0.67 5.46
CA GLU A 5 9.61 -0.74 6.75
C GLU A 5 8.80 0.52 7.06
N SER A 6 9.33 1.70 6.71
CA SER A 6 8.61 2.95 6.96
C SER A 6 7.40 3.09 6.03
N VAL A 7 7.51 2.61 4.79
CA VAL A 7 6.37 2.58 3.87
C VAL A 7 5.28 1.66 4.41
N LYS A 8 5.66 0.47 4.86
CA LYS A 8 4.72 -0.49 5.45
C LYS A 8 4.02 0.11 6.66
N ALA A 9 4.79 0.71 7.57
CA ALA A 9 4.23 1.32 8.77
C ALA A 9 3.25 2.45 8.44
N GLY A 10 3.57 3.26 7.42
CA GLY A 10 2.68 4.33 6.97
C GLY A 10 1.36 3.79 6.45
N ILE A 11 1.42 2.73 5.64
CA ILE A 11 0.20 2.11 5.11
C ILE A 11 -0.64 1.54 6.26
N GLU A 12 -0.01 0.79 7.14
CA GLU A 12 -0.71 0.16 8.27
C GLU A 12 -1.31 1.19 9.24
N GLY A 13 -0.68 2.35 9.34
CA GLY A 13 -1.18 3.41 10.21
C GLY A 13 -2.42 4.12 9.68
N GLY A 14 -2.65 4.08 8.36
CA GLY A 14 -3.76 4.79 7.73
C GLY A 14 -4.87 3.91 7.19
N ILE A 15 -4.65 2.61 7.06
CA ILE A 15 -5.61 1.66 6.50
C ILE A 15 -5.63 0.43 7.41
N ALA A 16 -6.84 -0.06 7.71
CA ALA A 16 -6.98 -1.31 8.46
C ALA A 16 -6.66 -2.48 7.52
N CYS A 17 -5.45 -3.02 7.62
CA CYS A 17 -4.95 -4.05 6.71
C CYS A 17 -4.91 -5.41 7.37
N GLU A 18 -5.23 -6.45 6.61
CA GLU A 18 -5.00 -7.82 7.05
C GLU A 18 -3.57 -8.28 6.74
N HIS A 19 -2.98 -7.71 5.70
CA HIS A 19 -1.63 -8.08 5.30
C HIS A 19 -1.00 -6.94 4.52
N VAL A 20 0.25 -6.64 4.80
CA VAL A 20 1.03 -5.67 4.03
C VAL A 20 2.44 -6.21 3.87
N GLU A 21 2.91 -6.23 2.63
CA GLU A 21 4.31 -6.54 2.33
C GLU A 21 4.88 -5.41 1.49
N VAL A 22 6.04 -4.94 1.86
CA VAL A 22 6.74 -3.90 1.09
C VAL A 22 8.19 -4.32 0.91
N VAL A 23 8.65 -4.26 -0.33
CA VAL A 23 10.07 -4.48 -0.66
C VAL A 23 10.54 -3.29 -1.50
N GLY A 24 11.83 -3.00 -1.44
CA GLY A 24 12.37 -1.90 -2.23
C GLY A 24 13.81 -1.60 -1.90
N ASP A 25 14.44 -0.79 -2.76
CA ASP A 25 15.85 -0.44 -2.67
C ASP A 25 16.09 1.00 -2.16
N GLY A 26 15.03 1.69 -1.70
CA GLY A 26 15.11 3.07 -1.26
C GLY A 26 14.62 4.07 -2.29
N GLN A 27 14.53 3.69 -3.55
CA GLN A 27 14.00 4.53 -4.63
C GLN A 27 12.76 3.93 -5.26
N HIS A 28 12.79 2.63 -5.51
CA HIS A 28 11.66 1.90 -6.09
C HIS A 28 11.12 0.93 -5.06
N PHE A 29 9.83 0.99 -4.84
CA PHE A 29 9.15 0.14 -3.85
C PHE A 29 8.04 -0.65 -4.50
N GLN A 30 7.82 -1.86 -4.00
CA GLN A 30 6.69 -2.69 -4.40
C GLN A 30 5.91 -3.06 -3.14
N ALA A 31 4.62 -2.82 -3.14
CA ALA A 31 3.76 -3.09 -2.00
C ALA A 31 2.62 -4.03 -2.37
N LEU A 32 2.34 -4.96 -1.48
CA LEU A 32 1.12 -5.76 -1.52
C LEU A 32 0.29 -5.36 -0.31
N VAL A 33 -0.91 -4.85 -0.54
CA VAL A 33 -1.79 -4.38 0.53
C VAL A 33 -3.11 -5.12 0.45
N VAL A 34 -3.46 -5.81 1.52
CA VAL A 34 -4.71 -6.56 1.63
C VAL A 34 -5.57 -5.91 2.70
N SER A 35 -6.74 -5.42 2.32
CA SER A 35 -7.63 -4.72 3.23
C SER A 35 -9.09 -4.85 2.84
N GLY A 36 -9.95 -5.06 3.82
CA GLY A 36 -11.38 -5.03 3.62
C GLY A 36 -11.90 -3.65 3.20
N GLU A 37 -11.12 -2.59 3.45
CA GLU A 37 -11.50 -1.24 3.03
C GLU A 37 -11.49 -1.07 1.52
N PHE A 38 -10.87 -1.96 0.78
CA PHE A 38 -10.84 -1.92 -0.67
C PHE A 38 -12.10 -2.49 -1.33
N ALA A 39 -12.97 -3.14 -0.57
CA ALA A 39 -14.18 -3.74 -1.11
C ALA A 39 -15.08 -2.68 -1.74
N GLY A 40 -15.58 -2.97 -2.95
CA GLY A 40 -16.43 -2.03 -3.68
C GLY A 40 -15.70 -0.87 -4.31
N ARG A 41 -14.38 -0.82 -4.22
CA ARG A 41 -13.57 0.28 -4.79
C ARG A 41 -12.77 -0.21 -5.98
N GLY A 42 -12.64 0.65 -6.98
CA GLY A 42 -11.81 0.37 -8.15
C GLY A 42 -10.34 0.62 -7.86
N ARG A 43 -9.49 0.25 -8.83
CA ARG A 43 -8.03 0.34 -8.67
C ARG A 43 -7.57 1.74 -8.28
N VAL A 44 -8.06 2.76 -8.96
CA VAL A 44 -7.64 4.15 -8.69
C VAL A 44 -8.01 4.56 -7.27
N GLN A 45 -9.22 4.23 -6.85
CA GLN A 45 -9.67 4.56 -5.49
C GLN A 45 -8.84 3.87 -4.43
N ARG A 46 -8.49 2.60 -4.65
CA ARG A 46 -7.63 1.84 -3.73
C ARG A 46 -6.25 2.47 -3.63
N HIS A 47 -5.67 2.85 -4.76
CA HIS A 47 -4.36 3.51 -4.77
C HIS A 47 -4.40 4.86 -4.07
N GLN A 48 -5.49 5.61 -4.24
CA GLN A 48 -5.66 6.88 -3.54
C GLN A 48 -5.69 6.69 -2.02
N LEU A 49 -6.33 5.61 -1.55
CA LEU A 49 -6.35 5.29 -0.13
C LEU A 49 -4.94 5.03 0.40
N VAL A 50 -4.13 4.28 -0.36
CA VAL A 50 -2.76 4.00 0.03
C VAL A 50 -1.93 5.27 0.08
N TYR A 51 -2.04 6.12 -0.94
CA TYR A 51 -1.31 7.39 -0.94
C TYR A 51 -1.75 8.31 0.20
N ALA A 52 -3.03 8.33 0.51
CA ALA A 52 -3.53 9.11 1.64
C ALA A 52 -2.95 8.60 2.97
N ALA A 53 -2.84 7.28 3.11
CA ALA A 53 -2.26 6.68 4.30
C ALA A 53 -0.78 7.04 4.44
N LEU A 54 -0.05 7.11 3.34
CA LEU A 54 1.36 7.46 3.35
C LEU A 54 1.61 8.93 3.68
N GLY A 55 0.67 9.81 3.33
CA GLY A 55 0.81 11.23 3.58
C GLY A 55 1.72 11.92 2.55
N GLU A 56 1.65 13.25 2.50
CA GLU A 56 2.39 14.02 1.49
C GLU A 56 3.90 13.93 1.66
N ARG A 57 4.37 13.98 2.90
CA ARG A 57 5.80 13.90 3.17
C ARG A 57 6.42 12.64 2.60
N MET A 58 5.76 11.51 2.84
CA MET A 58 6.26 10.23 2.36
C MET A 58 6.14 10.13 0.84
N ARG A 59 5.07 10.69 0.28
CA ARG A 59 4.88 10.71 -1.17
C ARG A 59 6.00 11.45 -1.90
N GLU A 60 6.50 12.52 -1.33
CA GLU A 60 7.60 13.29 -1.93
C GLU A 60 8.91 12.51 -1.90
N GLU A 61 9.10 11.66 -0.89
CA GLU A 61 10.32 10.88 -0.72
C GLU A 61 10.32 9.59 -1.53
N ILE A 62 9.16 9.11 -1.95
CA ILE A 62 9.03 7.88 -2.73
C ILE A 62 9.07 8.21 -4.21
N HIS A 63 10.13 7.80 -4.90
CA HIS A 63 10.28 8.07 -6.33
C HIS A 63 9.37 7.19 -7.18
N ALA A 64 9.22 5.93 -6.81
CA ALA A 64 8.35 5.02 -7.52
C ALA A 64 7.76 3.99 -6.57
N LEU A 65 6.45 3.84 -6.61
CA LEU A 65 5.73 2.86 -5.81
C LEU A 65 4.78 2.09 -6.71
N SER A 66 5.06 0.80 -6.87
CA SER A 66 4.15 -0.14 -7.52
C SER A 66 3.37 -0.85 -6.43
N MET A 67 2.06 -1.00 -6.61
CA MET A 67 1.26 -1.62 -5.57
C MET A 67 0.21 -2.56 -6.14
N ARG A 68 -0.07 -3.63 -5.40
CA ARG A 68 -1.23 -4.49 -5.59
C ARG A 68 -2.14 -4.27 -4.40
N THR A 69 -3.38 -3.96 -4.68
CA THR A 69 -4.38 -3.71 -3.64
C THR A 69 -5.48 -4.75 -3.78
N LEU A 70 -5.65 -5.57 -2.77
CA LEU A 70 -6.56 -6.70 -2.79
C LEU A 70 -7.51 -6.65 -1.60
N THR A 71 -8.74 -7.13 -1.80
CA THR A 71 -9.59 -7.47 -0.67
C THR A 71 -9.13 -8.82 -0.12
N PRO A 72 -9.51 -9.17 1.13
CA PRO A 72 -9.19 -10.50 1.66
C PRO A 72 -9.71 -11.62 0.78
N GLU A 73 -10.89 -11.46 0.18
CA GLU A 73 -11.47 -12.45 -0.70
C GLU A 73 -10.64 -12.64 -1.97
N GLU A 74 -10.21 -11.52 -2.57
CA GLU A 74 -9.36 -11.56 -3.76
C GLU A 74 -8.02 -12.24 -3.46
N TRP A 75 -7.47 -11.95 -2.29
CA TRP A 75 -6.21 -12.53 -1.88
C TRP A 75 -6.33 -14.04 -1.67
N LYS A 76 -7.40 -14.49 -1.02
CA LYS A 76 -7.68 -15.93 -0.82
C LYS A 76 -7.90 -16.64 -2.14
N ALA A 77 -8.45 -15.96 -3.13
CA ALA A 77 -8.68 -16.54 -4.45
C ALA A 77 -7.40 -16.61 -5.31
N GLY A 78 -6.26 -16.23 -4.76
CA GLY A 78 -5.00 -16.27 -5.47
C GLY A 78 -4.69 -15.02 -6.27
N GLY A 79 -5.44 -13.97 -5.99
CA GLY A 79 -5.33 -12.69 -6.70
C GLY A 79 -4.13 -11.81 -6.34
#